data_3a6bce3753808f799fd24f6c3546e1e0
#
_entry.id   3a6bce3753808f799fd24f6c3546e1e0
#
_cell.length_a   1.000
_cell.length_b   1.000
_cell.length_c   1.000
_cell.angle_alpha   90.00
_cell.angle_beta   90.00
_cell.angle_gamma   90.00
#
_symmetry.space_group_name_H-M   'P 1'
#
loop_
_entity.id
_entity.type
_entity.pdbx_description
1 polymer ?
#
loop_
_entity_poly.entity_id
_entity_poly.type
_entity_poly.pdbx_seq_one_letter_code
_entity_poly.pdbx_strand_id
1 'polypeptide(L)'
;MNVPALLDIAVRAGADAIHPGYGFLSENADFARTVTEAGMIWIGPSPESIELLGDKIAARRVAEEVGAPLAPGTSDPIDDWQEARAFAEEHGLPIAIKAAYGGGGRGLKVVDNMEEIEGAFNSAGREAMEAFGRAECY
;
A
#
# COMPACT_ATOMS: atom_id res chain seq x y z
N MET A 1 8.72 -12.13 9.93
CA MET A 1 9.20 -13.46 9.51
C MET A 1 10.72 -13.46 9.47
N ASN A 2 11.35 -14.64 9.64
CA ASN A 2 12.82 -14.74 9.64
C ASN A 2 13.30 -15.15 8.23
N VAL A 3 13.61 -14.15 7.39
CA VAL A 3 14.09 -14.37 6.01
C VAL A 3 15.37 -15.20 5.95
N PRO A 4 16.41 -14.93 6.79
CA PRO A 4 17.61 -15.77 6.78
C PRO A 4 17.35 -17.26 7.03
N ALA A 5 16.45 -17.59 7.96
CA ALA A 5 16.10 -18.97 8.24
C ALA A 5 15.35 -19.64 7.07
N LEU A 6 14.49 -18.90 6.37
CA LEU A 6 13.79 -19.40 5.18
C LEU A 6 14.77 -19.73 4.05
N LEU A 7 15.75 -18.87 3.82
CA LEU A 7 16.79 -19.10 2.81
C LEU A 7 17.71 -20.28 3.17
N ASP A 8 18.13 -20.40 4.43
CA ASP A 8 18.93 -21.54 4.88
C ASP A 8 18.19 -22.86 4.63
N ILE A 9 16.90 -22.91 4.94
CA ILE A 9 16.06 -24.09 4.68
C ILE A 9 15.98 -24.39 3.18
N ALA A 10 15.76 -23.36 2.34
CA ALA A 10 15.66 -23.53 0.90
C ALA A 10 16.96 -24.06 0.30
N VAL A 11 18.10 -23.48 0.68
CA VAL A 11 19.44 -23.93 0.25
C VAL A 11 19.69 -25.38 0.68
N ARG A 12 19.43 -25.72 1.94
CA ARG A 12 19.62 -27.10 2.46
C ARG A 12 18.69 -28.10 1.81
N ALA A 13 17.52 -27.68 1.40
CA ALA A 13 16.57 -28.52 0.64
C ALA A 13 16.93 -28.67 -0.84
N GLY A 14 17.95 -27.96 -1.33
CA GLY A 14 18.34 -27.95 -2.73
C GLY A 14 17.28 -27.31 -3.64
N ALA A 15 16.59 -26.28 -3.14
CA ALA A 15 15.58 -25.59 -3.92
C ALA A 15 16.24 -24.71 -5.01
N ASP A 16 15.76 -24.80 -6.23
CA ASP A 16 16.19 -23.96 -7.36
C ASP A 16 15.41 -22.64 -7.45
N ALA A 17 14.21 -22.61 -6.87
CA ALA A 17 13.29 -21.48 -6.97
C ALA A 17 12.45 -21.30 -5.70
N ILE A 18 11.99 -20.06 -5.47
CA ILE A 18 11.05 -19.75 -4.39
C ILE A 18 9.83 -19.04 -4.99
N HIS A 19 8.65 -19.60 -4.74
CA HIS A 19 7.38 -18.95 -4.97
C HIS A 19 6.83 -18.43 -3.64
N PRO A 20 6.63 -17.12 -3.47
CA PRO A 20 6.23 -16.54 -2.18
C PRO A 20 4.76 -16.78 -1.81
N GLY A 21 3.96 -17.35 -2.70
CA GLY A 21 2.51 -17.41 -2.53
C GLY A 21 1.86 -16.03 -2.66
N TYR A 22 0.91 -15.73 -1.79
CA TYR A 22 0.31 -14.41 -1.63
C TYR A 22 0.23 -14.06 -0.13
N GLY A 23 0.27 -12.74 0.16
CA GLY A 23 0.41 -12.27 1.55
C GLY A 23 1.83 -12.48 2.10
N PHE A 24 2.01 -12.17 3.37
CA PHE A 24 3.30 -12.31 4.07
C PHE A 24 4.47 -11.63 3.35
N LEU A 25 5.40 -12.42 2.80
CA LEU A 25 6.61 -11.94 2.11
C LEU A 25 6.41 -11.75 0.59
N SER A 26 5.23 -12.05 0.04
CA SER A 26 4.99 -11.89 -1.40
C SER A 26 5.08 -10.44 -1.89
N GLU A 27 4.85 -9.49 -0.98
CA GLU A 27 4.94 -8.05 -1.26
C GLU A 27 6.20 -7.41 -0.64
N ASN A 28 7.20 -8.24 -0.31
CA ASN A 28 8.46 -7.77 0.27
C ASN A 28 9.58 -7.79 -0.78
N ALA A 29 9.96 -6.61 -1.26
CA ALA A 29 10.99 -6.47 -2.29
C ALA A 29 12.38 -6.94 -1.83
N ASP A 30 12.72 -6.71 -0.56
CA ASP A 30 14.00 -7.15 0.00
C ASP A 30 14.10 -8.68 0.05
N PHE A 31 12.99 -9.36 0.32
CA PHE A 31 12.95 -10.82 0.24
C PHE A 31 13.19 -11.32 -1.18
N ALA A 32 12.53 -10.69 -2.18
CA ALA A 32 12.73 -11.03 -3.58
C ALA A 32 14.20 -10.83 -4.02
N ARG A 33 14.83 -9.71 -3.62
CA ARG A 33 16.27 -9.46 -3.85
C ARG A 33 17.14 -10.53 -3.21
N THR A 34 16.91 -10.82 -1.94
CA THR A 34 17.71 -11.78 -1.19
C THR A 34 17.64 -13.20 -1.78
N VAL A 35 16.47 -13.61 -2.29
CA VAL A 35 16.31 -14.89 -3.00
C VAL A 35 17.16 -14.92 -4.27
N THR A 36 17.11 -13.83 -5.06
CA THR A 36 17.87 -13.72 -6.31
C THR A 36 19.37 -13.65 -6.06
N GLU A 37 19.81 -12.89 -5.05
CA GLU A 37 21.22 -12.79 -4.63
C GLU A 37 21.77 -14.12 -4.11
N ALA A 38 20.92 -14.97 -3.52
CA ALA A 38 21.28 -16.33 -3.12
C ALA A 38 21.38 -17.31 -4.30
N GLY A 39 21.19 -16.86 -5.53
CA GLY A 39 21.29 -17.65 -6.74
C GLY A 39 20.06 -18.52 -7.05
N MET A 40 18.95 -18.29 -6.34
CA MET A 40 17.68 -18.98 -6.59
C MET A 40 16.77 -18.15 -7.51
N ILE A 41 15.89 -18.84 -8.21
CA ILE A 41 14.89 -18.18 -9.06
C ILE A 41 13.77 -17.65 -8.17
N TRP A 42 13.52 -16.35 -8.24
CA TRP A 42 12.32 -15.74 -7.66
C TRP A 42 11.14 -15.89 -8.65
N ILE A 43 10.08 -16.57 -8.21
CA ILE A 43 8.85 -16.73 -9.00
C ILE A 43 7.84 -15.65 -8.59
N GLY A 44 7.96 -14.48 -9.23
CA GLY A 44 7.14 -13.32 -8.92
C GLY A 44 7.56 -12.08 -9.69
N PRO A 45 6.95 -10.92 -9.44
CA PRO A 45 7.37 -9.66 -10.04
C PRO A 45 8.76 -9.26 -9.54
N SER A 46 9.46 -8.40 -10.30
CA SER A 46 10.76 -7.92 -9.88
C SER A 46 10.69 -7.14 -8.56
N PRO A 47 11.78 -7.07 -7.77
CA PRO A 47 11.81 -6.25 -6.56
C PRO A 47 11.40 -4.80 -6.80
N GLU A 48 11.81 -4.22 -7.93
CA GLU A 48 11.48 -2.84 -8.31
C GLU A 48 9.96 -2.68 -8.57
N SER A 49 9.34 -3.68 -9.21
CA SER A 49 7.90 -3.70 -9.44
C SER A 49 7.13 -3.83 -8.12
N ILE A 50 7.64 -4.64 -7.19
CA ILE A 50 7.03 -4.78 -5.86
C ILE A 50 7.09 -3.46 -5.09
N GLU A 51 8.23 -2.77 -5.11
CA GLU A 51 8.38 -1.45 -4.47
C GLU A 51 7.47 -0.40 -5.09
N LEU A 52 7.52 -0.30 -6.42
CA LEU A 52 6.77 0.72 -7.16
C LEU A 52 5.25 0.58 -7.00
N LEU A 53 4.75 -0.64 -7.08
CA LEU A 53 3.30 -0.91 -7.00
C LEU A 53 2.82 -1.18 -5.57
N GLY A 54 3.73 -1.41 -4.63
CA GLY A 54 3.43 -1.54 -3.21
C GLY A 54 3.10 -0.22 -2.52
N ASP A 55 3.65 0.89 -3.03
CA ASP A 55 3.27 2.24 -2.61
C ASP A 55 2.04 2.71 -3.41
N LYS A 56 0.94 3.00 -2.70
CA LYS A 56 -0.33 3.33 -3.34
C LYS A 56 -0.29 4.64 -4.14
N ILE A 57 0.51 5.60 -3.69
CA ILE A 57 0.68 6.90 -4.36
C ILE A 57 1.53 6.72 -5.62
N ALA A 58 2.66 6.01 -5.50
CA ALA A 58 3.51 5.69 -6.64
C ALA A 58 2.76 4.86 -7.69
N ALA A 59 2.01 3.85 -7.27
CA ALA A 59 1.18 3.03 -8.17
C ALA A 59 0.14 3.86 -8.91
N ARG A 60 -0.49 4.84 -8.22
CA ARG A 60 -1.45 5.75 -8.85
C ARG A 60 -0.79 6.63 -9.91
N ARG A 61 0.37 7.21 -9.60
CA ARG A 61 1.13 8.02 -10.57
C ARG A 61 1.50 7.22 -11.83
N VAL A 62 1.98 5.99 -11.64
CA VAL A 62 2.26 5.09 -12.78
C VAL A 62 1.01 4.82 -13.60
N ALA A 63 -0.13 4.57 -12.95
CA ALA A 63 -1.39 4.35 -13.66
C ALA A 63 -1.84 5.59 -14.46
N GLU A 64 -1.65 6.79 -13.92
CA GLU A 64 -1.90 8.05 -14.61
C GLU A 64 -0.97 8.23 -15.83
N GLU A 65 0.33 7.97 -15.67
CA GLU A 65 1.33 8.08 -16.75
C GLU A 65 1.02 7.15 -17.94
N VAL A 66 0.53 5.93 -17.68
CA VAL A 66 0.18 4.97 -18.74
C VAL A 66 -1.27 5.11 -19.21
N GLY A 67 -2.03 6.07 -18.71
CA GLY A 67 -3.42 6.31 -19.10
C GLY A 67 -4.39 5.20 -18.65
N ALA A 68 -4.07 4.49 -17.57
CA ALA A 68 -5.00 3.51 -17.02
C ALA A 68 -6.22 4.20 -16.40
N PRO A 69 -7.44 3.64 -16.54
CA PRO A 69 -8.62 4.22 -15.93
C PRO A 69 -8.52 4.17 -14.40
N LEU A 70 -8.64 5.32 -13.76
CA LEU A 70 -8.60 5.49 -12.32
C LEU A 70 -9.90 6.09 -11.80
N ALA A 71 -10.34 5.65 -10.63
CA ALA A 71 -11.34 6.40 -9.88
C ALA A 71 -10.76 7.76 -9.46
N PRO A 72 -11.57 8.84 -9.38
CA PRO A 72 -11.13 10.11 -8.81
C PRO A 72 -10.46 9.91 -7.45
N GLY A 73 -9.41 10.67 -7.17
CA GLY A 73 -8.65 10.57 -5.92
C GLY A 73 -7.51 11.57 -5.92
N THR A 74 -6.99 11.88 -4.74
CA THR A 74 -5.85 12.77 -4.58
C THR A 74 -4.57 12.11 -5.05
N SER A 75 -3.69 12.86 -5.70
CA SER A 75 -2.39 12.38 -6.17
C SER A 75 -1.33 12.34 -5.07
N ASP A 76 -1.56 13.08 -4.00
CA ASP A 76 -0.68 13.20 -2.84
C ASP A 76 -1.50 13.03 -1.54
N PRO A 77 -0.83 12.73 -0.42
CA PRO A 77 -1.50 12.78 0.87
C PRO A 77 -2.08 14.17 1.12
N ILE A 78 -3.23 14.20 1.78
CA ILE A 78 -3.87 15.44 2.18
C ILE A 78 -3.46 15.81 3.61
N ASP A 79 -3.26 17.11 3.85
CA ASP A 79 -2.75 17.62 5.14
C ASP A 79 -3.89 17.83 6.15
N ASP A 80 -5.10 18.12 5.67
CA ASP A 80 -6.24 18.40 6.54
C ASP A 80 -7.57 17.90 5.95
N TRP A 81 -8.61 17.91 6.78
CA TRP A 81 -9.94 17.48 6.39
C TRP A 81 -10.63 18.45 5.41
N GLN A 82 -10.17 19.69 5.33
CA GLN A 82 -10.71 20.70 4.40
C GLN A 82 -10.43 20.31 2.96
N GLU A 83 -9.27 19.70 2.70
CA GLU A 83 -8.94 19.15 1.37
C GLU A 83 -9.86 17.98 1.01
N ALA A 84 -10.13 17.06 1.96
CA ALA A 84 -11.10 15.98 1.76
C ALA A 84 -12.51 16.52 1.49
N ARG A 85 -12.88 17.60 2.15
CA ARG A 85 -14.16 18.28 1.93
C ARG A 85 -14.24 18.92 0.55
N ALA A 86 -13.21 19.64 0.14
CA ALA A 86 -13.13 20.23 -1.20
C ALA A 86 -13.22 19.16 -2.29
N PHE A 87 -12.54 18.04 -2.11
CA PHE A 87 -12.63 16.89 -3.00
C PHE A 87 -14.07 16.33 -3.08
N ALA A 88 -14.75 16.21 -1.95
CA ALA A 88 -16.15 15.75 -1.92
C ALA A 88 -17.12 16.75 -2.58
N GLU A 89 -16.85 18.06 -2.44
CA GLU A 89 -17.63 19.11 -3.11
C GLU A 89 -17.48 19.05 -4.65
N GLU A 90 -16.30 18.68 -5.15
CA GLU A 90 -16.01 18.59 -6.59
C GLU A 90 -16.53 17.27 -7.19
N HIS A 91 -16.30 16.14 -6.52
CA HIS A 91 -16.54 14.80 -7.08
C HIS A 91 -17.81 14.13 -6.56
N GLY A 92 -18.43 14.67 -5.52
CA GLY A 92 -19.61 14.11 -4.88
C GLY A 92 -19.28 13.09 -3.79
N LEU A 93 -20.33 12.67 -3.09
CA LEU A 93 -20.30 11.63 -2.08
C LEU A 93 -20.88 10.32 -2.65
N PRO A 94 -20.51 9.14 -2.13
CA PRO A 94 -19.58 8.95 -1.00
C PRO A 94 -18.11 9.09 -1.39
N ILE A 95 -17.27 9.50 -0.44
CA ILE A 95 -15.81 9.46 -0.56
C ILE A 95 -15.21 8.45 0.41
N ALA A 96 -14.00 7.96 0.09
CA ALA A 96 -13.23 7.10 0.97
C ALA A 96 -11.94 7.80 1.39
N ILE A 97 -11.77 8.00 2.71
CA ILE A 97 -10.54 8.51 3.31
C ILE A 97 -9.70 7.30 3.73
N LYS A 98 -8.46 7.21 3.25
CA LYS A 98 -7.59 6.06 3.49
C LYS A 98 -6.24 6.50 4.04
N ALA A 99 -5.69 5.70 4.97
CA ALA A 99 -4.30 5.81 5.35
C ALA A 99 -3.38 5.55 4.14
N ALA A 100 -2.38 6.40 3.94
CA ALA A 100 -1.39 6.27 2.87
C ALA A 100 -0.54 5.00 3.05
N TYR A 101 -0.25 4.63 4.29
CA TYR A 101 0.54 3.47 4.65
C TYR A 101 -0.32 2.37 5.27
N GLY A 102 0.02 1.11 4.97
CA GLY A 102 -0.63 -0.07 5.54
C GLY A 102 -1.68 -0.72 4.64
N GLY A 103 -2.37 -1.71 5.17
CA GLY A 103 -3.34 -2.54 4.46
C GLY A 103 -4.38 -3.16 5.39
N GLY A 104 -5.23 -4.05 4.86
CA GLY A 104 -6.22 -4.76 5.66
C GLY A 104 -7.42 -3.92 6.11
N GLY A 105 -7.66 -2.76 5.48
CA GLY A 105 -8.81 -1.89 5.78
C GLY A 105 -8.66 -1.02 7.03
N ARG A 106 -7.52 -1.07 7.72
CA ARG A 106 -7.23 -0.15 8.84
C ARG A 106 -6.96 1.25 8.31
N GLY A 107 -7.53 2.26 8.97
CA GLY A 107 -7.45 3.64 8.50
C GLY A 107 -8.24 3.91 7.22
N LEU A 108 -9.27 3.11 6.93
CA LEU A 108 -10.23 3.34 5.86
C LEU A 108 -11.56 3.79 6.45
N LYS A 109 -12.05 4.95 6.01
CA LYS A 109 -13.38 5.49 6.36
C LYS A 109 -14.13 5.82 5.09
N VAL A 110 -15.35 5.33 4.96
CA VAL A 110 -16.29 5.77 3.93
C VAL A 110 -17.17 6.83 4.55
N VAL A 111 -17.37 7.93 3.82
CA VAL A 111 -18.13 9.10 4.28
C VAL A 111 -19.23 9.40 3.27
N ASP A 112 -20.46 9.37 3.77
CA ASP A 112 -21.67 9.63 2.98
C ASP A 112 -22.23 11.04 3.19
N ASN A 113 -21.74 11.77 4.21
CA ASN A 113 -22.21 13.11 4.59
C ASN A 113 -21.05 14.08 4.79
N MET A 114 -21.21 15.31 4.28
CA MET A 114 -20.19 16.37 4.41
C MET A 114 -19.80 16.69 5.86
N GLU A 115 -20.73 16.56 6.79
CA GLU A 115 -20.55 16.87 8.22
C GLU A 115 -19.67 15.83 8.94
N GLU A 116 -19.54 14.63 8.37
CA GLU A 116 -18.76 13.52 8.93
C GLU A 116 -17.29 13.54 8.51
N ILE A 117 -16.93 14.33 7.50
CA ILE A 117 -15.59 14.32 6.88
C ILE A 117 -14.49 14.61 7.91
N GLU A 118 -14.64 15.64 8.74
CA GLU A 118 -13.65 15.99 9.76
C GLU A 118 -13.44 14.84 10.77
N GLY A 119 -14.54 14.27 11.25
CA GLY A 119 -14.49 13.16 12.20
C GLY A 119 -13.85 11.91 11.60
N ALA A 120 -14.18 11.61 10.35
CA ALA A 120 -13.64 10.47 9.61
C ALA A 120 -12.14 10.63 9.32
N PHE A 121 -11.70 11.82 8.88
CA PHE A 121 -10.30 12.13 8.64
C PHE A 121 -9.46 11.98 9.92
N ASN A 122 -9.88 12.60 11.00
CA ASN A 122 -9.20 12.51 12.27
C ASN A 122 -9.16 11.08 12.83
N SER A 123 -10.22 10.29 12.61
CA SER A 123 -10.26 8.88 13.02
C SER A 123 -9.33 8.01 12.19
N ALA A 124 -9.31 8.19 10.85
CA ALA A 124 -8.41 7.47 9.96
C ALA A 124 -6.94 7.75 10.30
N GLY A 125 -6.58 9.00 10.53
CA GLY A 125 -5.23 9.40 10.91
C GLY A 125 -4.78 8.81 12.25
N ARG A 126 -5.66 8.80 13.28
CA ARG A 126 -5.34 8.15 14.56
C ARG A 126 -5.12 6.65 14.41
N GLU A 127 -6.01 5.96 13.72
CA GLU A 127 -5.87 4.51 13.46
C GLU A 127 -4.60 4.19 12.68
N ALA A 128 -4.23 5.04 11.72
CA ALA A 128 -3.00 4.91 10.95
C ALA A 128 -1.76 5.11 11.83
N MET A 129 -1.77 6.13 12.69
CA MET A 129 -0.68 6.39 13.64
C MET A 129 -0.48 5.23 14.62
N GLU A 130 -1.56 4.69 15.18
CA GLU A 130 -1.50 3.55 16.10
C GLU A 130 -1.01 2.26 15.43
N ALA A 131 -1.45 2.02 14.19
CA ALA A 131 -1.15 0.77 13.50
C ALA A 131 0.20 0.79 12.76
N PHE A 132 0.61 1.95 12.24
CA PHE A 132 1.73 2.07 11.30
C PHE A 132 2.77 3.13 11.69
N GLY A 133 2.50 3.94 12.75
CA GLY A 133 3.38 5.02 13.21
C GLY A 133 3.37 6.26 12.31
N ARG A 134 2.42 6.36 11.38
CA ARG A 134 2.27 7.46 10.41
C ARG A 134 0.80 7.76 10.20
N ALA A 135 0.43 9.06 10.15
CA ALA A 135 -0.97 9.51 10.13
C ALA A 135 -1.46 9.99 8.75
N GLU A 136 -0.59 9.99 7.74
CA GLU A 136 -0.92 10.52 6.42
C GLU A 136 -2.10 9.78 5.80
N CYS A 137 -3.08 10.54 5.30
CA CYS A 137 -4.28 10.06 4.61
C CYS A 137 -4.36 10.63 3.18
N TYR A 138 -5.12 9.98 2.34
CA TYR A 138 -5.46 10.43 0.98
C TYR A 138 -6.88 10.04 0.63
#